data_88ff1f62cbc8578c679364e76447e348
#
_entry.id   88ff1f62cbc8578c679364e76447e348
#
_cell.length_a   1.000
_cell.length_b   1.000
_cell.length_c   1.000
_cell.angle_alpha   90.00
_cell.angle_beta   90.00
_cell.angle_gamma   90.00
#
_symmetry.space_group_name_H-M   'P 1'
#
loop_
_entity.id
_entity.type
_entity.pdbx_description
1 polymer ?
#
loop_
_entity_poly.entity_id
_entity_poly.type
_entity_poly.pdbx_seq_one_letter_code
_entity_poly.pdbx_strand_id
1 'polypeptide(L)'
;MSENCNQTCSSCSDDYSEKKEQKVDFSEKPHELSRIKKVIGIVSGKGGVGKSLVTSMLAVATRKRGYHTAILDADVTGPSIPKAFGLNEKAEVTDLGIYPARSQTGIDIMSINLLLENDTDPVVWRGPLIAGTVKQFWTDVIWSDVDFMFIDMPPGTGDVPLTVFQSIAVDGIVIVTSPQELVSMIVSKAVNMAKKMNIPIIGLVENMGYFKCPDCDKEYKIFGESHIEQIAQKYNVDVLAKLPIDPKLAVACDRGMIEFYEGDWFDNMVKILEEDVEKKMKIAVASEKETVAQHFGHCESFNIFEVENNSIIKEEAILNPGHKPGFLPNFLKDKGVNVIISGGMGSSAIDIFNEKGIQVITGAEGSAKNAAELYLQGQLISTESVCHEHQYHAECGE
;
A
#
# COMPACT_ATOMS: atom_id res chain seq x y z
N MET A 1 62.26 -11.19 30.94
CA MET A 1 62.94 -10.64 29.76
C MET A 1 61.84 -10.20 28.88
N SER A 2 61.30 -9.06 29.09
CA SER A 2 61.58 -7.69 28.58
C SER A 2 61.97 -7.69 27.11
N GLU A 3 61.13 -7.17 26.28
CA GLU A 3 61.52 -6.15 25.31
C GLU A 3 60.32 -5.34 24.82
N ASN A 4 60.44 -4.04 25.04
CA ASN A 4 59.57 -2.96 24.58
C ASN A 4 59.62 -2.84 23.06
N CYS A 5 58.47 -2.55 22.45
CA CYS A 5 58.44 -1.91 21.15
C CYS A 5 57.58 -0.64 21.25
N ASN A 6 58.28 0.46 21.53
CA ASN A 6 57.80 1.82 21.28
C ASN A 6 58.04 2.14 19.81
N GLN A 7 57.01 2.16 19.00
CA GLN A 7 57.06 2.88 17.73
C GLN A 7 55.75 3.65 17.55
N THR A 8 55.85 4.95 17.71
CA THR A 8 54.90 5.98 17.29
C THR A 8 54.72 5.92 15.78
N CYS A 9 53.58 5.41 15.30
CA CYS A 9 53.13 5.62 13.94
C CYS A 9 52.24 6.89 13.88
N SER A 10 52.88 8.00 13.52
CA SER A 10 52.26 9.23 13.08
C SER A 10 52.04 9.13 11.56
N SER A 11 50.93 8.57 11.08
CA SER A 11 50.31 8.82 9.78
C SER A 11 49.21 7.78 9.49
N CYS A 12 48.07 7.93 10.11
CA CYS A 12 46.80 7.37 9.61
C CYS A 12 45.72 8.36 9.94
N SER A 13 45.66 9.43 9.16
CA SER A 13 44.48 10.22 8.99
C SER A 13 43.67 9.53 7.90
N ASP A 14 42.98 8.46 8.23
CA ASP A 14 41.96 7.90 7.35
C ASP A 14 40.70 8.70 7.53
N ASP A 15 40.42 9.47 6.49
CA ASP A 15 39.17 10.10 6.17
C ASP A 15 38.06 9.01 6.19
N TYR A 16 37.37 8.86 7.31
CA TYR A 16 36.07 8.19 7.34
C TYR A 16 35.05 9.12 6.69
N SER A 17 35.13 9.25 5.35
CA SER A 17 34.00 9.68 4.57
C SER A 17 32.90 8.64 4.80
N GLU A 18 31.84 9.06 5.49
CA GLU A 18 30.58 8.32 5.59
C GLU A 18 30.17 7.87 4.19
N LYS A 19 30.47 6.63 3.84
CA LYS A 19 29.82 5.96 2.73
C LYS A 19 28.34 5.94 3.10
N LYS A 20 27.54 6.80 2.49
CA LYS A 20 26.10 6.64 2.43
C LYS A 20 25.87 5.22 1.89
N GLU A 21 25.48 4.30 2.77
CA GLU A 21 25.01 3.00 2.37
C GLU A 21 23.84 3.24 1.42
N GLN A 22 24.03 2.96 0.15
CA GLN A 22 22.95 2.87 -0.80
C GLN A 22 22.06 1.74 -0.30
N LYS A 23 20.88 2.08 0.23
CA LYS A 23 19.88 1.10 0.61
C LYS A 23 19.52 0.35 -0.67
N VAL A 24 19.92 -0.91 -0.73
CA VAL A 24 19.47 -1.81 -1.80
C VAL A 24 17.98 -2.08 -1.53
N ASP A 25 17.15 -1.71 -2.47
CA ASP A 25 15.73 -2.01 -2.44
C ASP A 25 15.55 -3.48 -2.86
N PHE A 26 15.06 -4.30 -1.95
CA PHE A 26 14.78 -5.72 -2.17
C PHE A 26 13.30 -5.96 -2.47
N SER A 27 12.48 -4.91 -2.64
CA SER A 27 11.07 -5.07 -2.92
C SER A 27 10.86 -5.71 -4.30
N GLU A 28 9.98 -6.69 -4.33
CA GLU A 28 9.54 -7.34 -5.56
C GLU A 28 8.31 -6.60 -6.11
N LYS A 29 8.16 -6.64 -7.43
CA LYS A 29 6.95 -6.14 -8.06
C LYS A 29 5.83 -7.18 -7.92
N PRO A 30 4.57 -6.77 -7.77
CA PRO A 30 3.45 -7.70 -7.86
C PRO A 30 3.39 -8.30 -9.27
N HIS A 31 2.55 -9.34 -9.43
CA HIS A 31 2.30 -9.94 -10.75
C HIS A 31 1.96 -8.86 -11.78
N GLU A 32 2.44 -9.00 -13.03
CA GLU A 32 2.30 -7.98 -14.08
C GLU A 32 0.84 -7.60 -14.41
N LEU A 33 -0.10 -8.52 -14.17
CA LEU A 33 -1.54 -8.30 -14.33
C LEU A 33 -2.20 -7.76 -13.06
N SER A 34 -1.42 -7.39 -12.04
CA SER A 34 -1.90 -6.87 -10.76
C SER A 34 -1.59 -5.40 -10.61
N ARG A 35 -2.58 -4.63 -10.15
CA ARG A 35 -2.43 -3.23 -9.77
C ARG A 35 -3.02 -3.03 -8.39
N ILE A 36 -2.21 -2.67 -7.41
CA ILE A 36 -2.62 -2.49 -6.03
C ILE A 36 -2.32 -1.06 -5.61
N LYS A 37 -3.35 -0.32 -5.18
CA LYS A 37 -3.20 1.11 -4.86
C LYS A 37 -2.66 1.33 -3.45
N LYS A 38 -3.09 0.53 -2.47
CA LYS A 38 -2.71 0.68 -1.07
C LYS A 38 -2.48 -0.68 -0.42
N VAL A 39 -1.31 -0.87 0.17
CA VAL A 39 -0.91 -2.10 0.87
C VAL A 39 -0.73 -1.80 2.35
N ILE A 40 -1.50 -2.46 3.21
CA ILE A 40 -1.51 -2.22 4.65
C ILE A 40 -1.18 -3.51 5.39
N GLY A 41 -0.08 -3.49 6.14
CA GLY A 41 0.32 -4.60 6.99
C GLY A 41 -0.38 -4.57 8.35
N ILE A 42 -1.04 -5.66 8.73
CA ILE A 42 -1.62 -5.81 10.07
C ILE A 42 -0.66 -6.64 10.91
N VAL A 43 -0.10 -6.02 11.93
CA VAL A 43 0.97 -6.62 12.75
C VAL A 43 0.56 -6.75 14.21
N SER A 44 1.13 -7.71 14.90
CA SER A 44 1.00 -7.85 16.35
C SER A 44 2.30 -8.33 16.97
N GLY A 45 2.60 -7.89 18.15
CA GLY A 45 3.83 -8.31 18.84
C GLY A 45 3.71 -9.68 19.53
N LYS A 46 2.50 -10.26 19.63
CA LYS A 46 2.24 -11.62 20.14
C LYS A 46 1.05 -12.25 19.44
N GLY A 47 0.97 -13.59 19.50
CA GLY A 47 -0.20 -14.33 19.04
C GLY A 47 -1.43 -14.15 19.94
N GLY A 48 -2.62 -14.39 19.38
CA GLY A 48 -3.88 -14.43 20.14
C GLY A 48 -4.49 -13.07 20.48
N VAL A 49 -4.00 -11.96 19.91
CA VAL A 49 -4.61 -10.63 20.10
C VAL A 49 -5.75 -10.33 19.12
N GLY A 50 -6.05 -11.26 18.20
CA GLY A 50 -7.10 -11.08 17.20
C GLY A 50 -6.67 -10.29 15.98
N LYS A 51 -5.40 -10.37 15.59
CA LYS A 51 -4.84 -9.73 14.40
C LYS A 51 -5.65 -10.07 13.14
N SER A 52 -5.83 -11.37 12.85
CA SER A 52 -6.59 -11.84 11.67
C SER A 52 -8.06 -11.41 11.68
N LEU A 53 -8.66 -11.27 12.88
CA LEU A 53 -9.98 -10.69 13.03
C LEU A 53 -10.02 -9.23 12.59
N VAL A 54 -9.05 -8.42 13.05
CA VAL A 54 -8.92 -7.01 12.67
C VAL A 54 -8.67 -6.89 11.16
N THR A 55 -7.78 -7.73 10.59
CA THR A 55 -7.53 -7.80 9.14
C THR A 55 -8.83 -8.05 8.37
N SER A 56 -9.59 -9.07 8.77
CA SER A 56 -10.84 -9.45 8.12
C SER A 56 -11.90 -8.35 8.22
N MET A 57 -12.07 -7.75 9.40
CA MET A 57 -13.06 -6.69 9.62
C MET A 57 -12.72 -5.40 8.85
N LEU A 58 -11.44 -5.06 8.71
CA LEU A 58 -11.01 -3.93 7.88
C LEU A 58 -11.33 -4.17 6.41
N ALA A 59 -11.04 -5.38 5.92
CA ALA A 59 -11.37 -5.75 4.55
C ALA A 59 -12.90 -5.71 4.31
N VAL A 60 -13.70 -6.17 5.26
CA VAL A 60 -15.16 -6.08 5.19
C VAL A 60 -15.63 -4.62 5.20
N ALA A 61 -15.04 -3.78 6.06
CA ALA A 61 -15.42 -2.38 6.19
C ALA A 61 -15.08 -1.57 4.91
N THR A 62 -13.91 -1.78 4.31
CA THR A 62 -13.54 -1.15 3.03
C THR A 62 -14.40 -1.66 1.88
N ARG A 63 -14.70 -2.98 1.85
CA ARG A 63 -15.58 -3.57 0.84
C ARG A 63 -17.00 -3.01 0.91
N LYS A 64 -17.57 -2.84 2.10
CA LYS A 64 -18.89 -2.23 2.31
C LYS A 64 -18.99 -0.79 1.78
N ARG A 65 -17.88 -0.08 1.67
CA ARG A 65 -17.78 1.25 1.06
C ARG A 65 -17.58 1.23 -0.46
N GLY A 66 -17.55 0.05 -1.07
CA GLY A 66 -17.48 -0.12 -2.52
C GLY A 66 -16.07 -0.33 -3.08
N TYR A 67 -15.03 -0.32 -2.25
CA TYR A 67 -13.67 -0.55 -2.70
C TYR A 67 -13.42 -2.01 -3.09
N HIS A 68 -12.58 -2.24 -4.10
CA HIS A 68 -12.06 -3.57 -4.39
C HIS A 68 -10.97 -3.90 -3.36
N THR A 69 -11.24 -4.90 -2.55
CA THR A 69 -10.41 -5.23 -1.38
C THR A 69 -9.85 -6.63 -1.51
N ALA A 70 -8.60 -6.79 -1.10
CA ALA A 70 -7.90 -8.07 -1.05
C ALA A 70 -7.27 -8.34 0.32
N ILE A 71 -7.14 -9.61 0.67
CA ILE A 71 -6.40 -10.09 1.85
C ILE A 71 -5.31 -11.06 1.40
N LEU A 72 -4.07 -10.76 1.77
CA LEU A 72 -2.95 -11.69 1.70
C LEU A 72 -2.68 -12.23 3.11
N ASP A 73 -3.00 -13.49 3.34
CA ASP A 73 -2.76 -14.17 4.62
C ASP A 73 -1.32 -14.69 4.66
N ALA A 74 -0.47 -13.94 5.35
CA ALA A 74 0.93 -14.28 5.56
C ALA A 74 1.18 -15.08 6.84
N ASP A 75 0.15 -15.34 7.66
CA ASP A 75 0.26 -16.22 8.84
C ASP A 75 0.10 -17.69 8.46
N VAL A 76 1.05 -18.18 7.70
CA VAL A 76 1.08 -19.54 7.12
C VAL A 76 0.97 -20.64 8.19
N THR A 77 1.37 -20.33 9.43
CA THR A 77 1.40 -21.33 10.52
C THR A 77 0.05 -21.50 11.25
N GLY A 78 -0.84 -20.53 11.13
CA GLY A 78 -2.15 -20.54 11.78
C GLY A 78 -3.21 -19.82 10.94
N PRO A 79 -3.36 -20.18 9.65
CA PRO A 79 -4.25 -19.46 8.76
C PRO A 79 -5.69 -19.62 9.19
N SER A 80 -6.33 -18.49 9.52
CA SER A 80 -7.72 -18.46 10.03
C SER A 80 -8.69 -17.70 9.12
N ILE A 81 -8.15 -16.93 8.19
CA ILE A 81 -8.94 -16.05 7.33
C ILE A 81 -9.91 -16.80 6.42
N PRO A 82 -9.52 -17.86 5.66
CA PRO A 82 -10.46 -18.58 4.81
C PRO A 82 -11.67 -19.13 5.58
N LYS A 83 -11.45 -19.63 6.79
CA LYS A 83 -12.53 -20.13 7.65
C LYS A 83 -13.49 -19.04 8.08
N ALA A 84 -13.00 -17.86 8.46
CA ALA A 84 -13.83 -16.75 8.90
C ALA A 84 -14.73 -16.20 7.75
N PHE A 85 -14.30 -16.36 6.50
CA PHE A 85 -15.05 -16.01 5.30
C PHE A 85 -15.84 -17.17 4.69
N GLY A 86 -15.80 -18.36 5.29
CA GLY A 86 -16.51 -19.54 4.79
C GLY A 86 -16.03 -20.02 3.43
N LEU A 87 -14.76 -19.77 3.09
CA LEU A 87 -14.17 -20.20 1.84
C LEU A 87 -13.86 -21.70 1.89
N ASN A 88 -14.48 -22.47 1.01
CA ASN A 88 -14.24 -23.90 0.83
C ASN A 88 -13.60 -24.22 -0.53
N GLU A 89 -13.65 -23.26 -1.47
CA GLU A 89 -13.05 -23.40 -2.78
C GLU A 89 -11.56 -23.12 -2.71
N LYS A 90 -10.77 -23.89 -3.47
CA LYS A 90 -9.32 -23.69 -3.57
C LYS A 90 -9.01 -22.54 -4.54
N ALA A 91 -7.83 -21.95 -4.40
CA ALA A 91 -7.31 -21.00 -5.35
C ALA A 91 -7.09 -21.69 -6.73
N GLU A 92 -7.46 -21.01 -7.79
CA GLU A 92 -7.31 -21.55 -9.15
C GLU A 92 -5.89 -21.31 -9.66
N VAL A 93 -5.19 -22.36 -10.04
CA VAL A 93 -3.84 -22.29 -10.63
C VAL A 93 -3.93 -22.46 -12.13
N THR A 94 -3.42 -21.51 -12.89
CA THR A 94 -3.43 -21.48 -14.36
C THR A 94 -2.01 -21.27 -14.90
N ASP A 95 -1.85 -21.36 -16.21
CA ASP A 95 -0.58 -21.05 -16.88
C ASP A 95 -0.17 -19.57 -16.75
N LEU A 96 -1.13 -18.67 -16.47
CA LEU A 96 -0.88 -17.23 -16.31
C LEU A 96 -0.49 -16.88 -14.89
N GLY A 97 -0.87 -17.66 -13.88
CA GLY A 97 -0.65 -17.41 -12.48
C GLY A 97 -1.74 -18.02 -11.60
N ILE A 98 -1.79 -17.59 -10.35
CA ILE A 98 -2.74 -18.07 -9.35
C ILE A 98 -3.84 -17.03 -9.19
N TYR A 99 -5.10 -17.42 -9.30
CA TYR A 99 -6.23 -16.54 -8.96
C TYR A 99 -6.60 -16.73 -7.48
N PRO A 100 -6.77 -15.65 -6.71
CA PRO A 100 -7.19 -15.73 -5.32
C PRO A 100 -8.63 -16.26 -5.23
N ALA A 101 -8.97 -16.88 -4.11
CA ALA A 101 -10.36 -17.25 -3.85
C ALA A 101 -11.17 -15.98 -3.57
N ARG A 102 -12.43 -15.97 -4.00
CA ARG A 102 -13.30 -14.80 -3.86
C ARG A 102 -14.39 -15.05 -2.85
N SER A 103 -14.52 -14.14 -1.88
CA SER A 103 -15.56 -14.21 -0.86
C SER A 103 -16.95 -13.86 -1.42
N GLN A 104 -18.00 -14.09 -0.62
CA GLN A 104 -19.39 -13.84 -1.05
C GLN A 104 -19.66 -12.37 -1.41
N THR A 105 -19.01 -11.42 -0.73
CA THR A 105 -19.14 -9.99 -1.04
C THR A 105 -18.12 -9.49 -2.06
N GLY A 106 -17.20 -10.36 -2.51
CA GLY A 106 -16.22 -10.07 -3.56
C GLY A 106 -14.89 -9.54 -3.02
N ILE A 107 -14.45 -9.97 -1.85
CA ILE A 107 -13.10 -9.75 -1.33
C ILE A 107 -12.21 -10.87 -1.88
N ASP A 108 -11.08 -10.52 -2.46
CA ASP A 108 -10.11 -11.47 -2.98
C ASP A 108 -9.16 -11.92 -1.85
N ILE A 109 -9.04 -13.23 -1.64
CA ILE A 109 -8.31 -13.80 -0.50
C ILE A 109 -7.32 -14.84 -0.98
N MET A 110 -6.06 -14.70 -0.55
CA MET A 110 -5.03 -15.72 -0.74
C MET A 110 -4.44 -16.14 0.59
N SER A 111 -4.46 -17.43 0.85
CA SER A 111 -3.92 -18.09 2.03
C SER A 111 -3.38 -19.46 1.65
N ILE A 112 -2.42 -19.97 2.40
CA ILE A 112 -1.84 -21.29 2.13
C ILE A 112 -2.88 -22.41 2.16
N ASN A 113 -3.90 -22.33 3.01
CA ASN A 113 -4.97 -23.33 3.09
C ASN A 113 -5.77 -23.46 1.79
N LEU A 114 -5.77 -22.44 0.95
CA LEU A 114 -6.45 -22.46 -0.34
C LEU A 114 -5.66 -23.24 -1.41
N LEU A 115 -4.41 -23.63 -1.12
CA LEU A 115 -3.55 -24.44 -2.00
C LEU A 115 -3.34 -25.88 -1.47
N LEU A 116 -3.58 -26.12 -0.17
CA LEU A 116 -3.41 -27.45 0.42
C LEU A 116 -4.54 -28.39 0.01
N GLU A 117 -4.26 -29.67 -0.17
CA GLU A 117 -5.30 -30.68 -0.44
C GLU A 117 -6.29 -30.81 0.72
N ASN A 118 -5.77 -30.86 1.96
CA ASN A 118 -6.59 -30.89 3.19
C ASN A 118 -6.23 -29.71 4.08
N ASP A 119 -7.25 -29.05 4.61
CA ASP A 119 -7.09 -27.87 5.49
C ASP A 119 -6.46 -28.19 6.85
N THR A 120 -6.41 -29.49 7.20
CA THR A 120 -5.81 -29.99 8.44
C THR A 120 -4.37 -30.47 8.26
N ASP A 121 -3.84 -30.42 7.05
CA ASP A 121 -2.46 -30.82 6.80
C ASP A 121 -1.50 -29.84 7.49
N PRO A 122 -0.59 -30.35 8.36
CA PRO A 122 0.30 -29.47 9.07
C PRO A 122 1.34 -28.86 8.11
N VAL A 123 1.40 -27.55 8.06
CA VAL A 123 2.46 -26.83 7.34
C VAL A 123 3.71 -26.82 8.22
N VAL A 124 4.55 -27.85 8.10
CA VAL A 124 5.81 -27.97 8.84
C VAL A 124 6.95 -27.29 8.06
N TRP A 125 6.83 -25.99 7.87
CA TRP A 125 7.83 -25.23 7.12
C TRP A 125 8.71 -24.39 8.05
N ARG A 126 9.98 -24.24 7.65
CA ARG A 126 10.91 -23.34 8.33
C ARG A 126 10.77 -21.93 7.80
N GLY A 127 11.17 -20.92 8.58
CA GLY A 127 11.04 -19.50 8.27
C GLY A 127 11.34 -19.10 6.81
N PRO A 128 12.45 -19.54 6.19
CA PRO A 128 12.76 -19.19 4.80
C PRO A 128 11.73 -19.71 3.79
N LEU A 129 11.13 -20.89 4.02
CA LEU A 129 10.06 -21.42 3.14
C LEU A 129 8.77 -20.61 3.29
N ILE A 130 8.41 -20.26 4.51
CA ILE A 130 7.24 -19.41 4.80
C ILE A 130 7.39 -18.06 4.09
N ALA A 131 8.53 -17.40 4.26
CA ALA A 131 8.80 -16.13 3.61
C ALA A 131 8.78 -16.23 2.08
N GLY A 132 9.32 -17.32 1.52
CA GLY A 132 9.26 -17.61 0.09
C GLY A 132 7.84 -17.77 -0.41
N THR A 133 6.97 -18.45 0.33
CA THR A 133 5.54 -18.62 -0.03
C THR A 133 4.80 -17.28 -0.02
N VAL A 134 5.00 -16.46 1.01
CA VAL A 134 4.37 -15.13 1.06
C VAL A 134 4.85 -14.26 -0.10
N LYS A 135 6.12 -14.36 -0.48
CA LYS A 135 6.65 -13.70 -1.66
C LYS A 135 5.96 -14.21 -2.94
N GLN A 136 5.75 -15.52 -3.10
CA GLN A 136 5.00 -16.08 -4.22
C GLN A 136 3.55 -15.60 -4.25
N PHE A 137 2.88 -15.43 -3.10
CA PHE A 137 1.55 -14.84 -3.06
C PHE A 137 1.53 -13.39 -3.56
N TRP A 138 2.65 -12.70 -3.48
CA TRP A 138 2.80 -11.36 -4.03
C TRP A 138 3.12 -11.38 -5.52
N THR A 139 4.05 -12.24 -5.98
CA THR A 139 4.57 -12.23 -7.35
C THR A 139 3.76 -13.08 -8.32
N ASP A 140 3.12 -14.16 -7.88
CA ASP A 140 2.52 -15.17 -8.76
C ASP A 140 0.98 -15.13 -8.71
N VAL A 141 0.39 -14.42 -7.73
CA VAL A 141 -1.07 -14.25 -7.63
C VAL A 141 -1.52 -13.06 -8.48
N ILE A 142 -2.55 -13.28 -9.30
CA ILE A 142 -3.17 -12.26 -10.13
C ILE A 142 -4.26 -11.56 -9.33
N TRP A 143 -3.91 -10.44 -8.70
CA TRP A 143 -4.82 -9.65 -7.84
C TRP A 143 -5.75 -8.73 -8.62
N SER A 144 -5.49 -8.51 -9.92
CA SER A 144 -6.20 -7.53 -10.76
C SER A 144 -6.08 -6.10 -10.21
N ASP A 145 -7.12 -5.27 -10.33
CA ASP A 145 -7.14 -3.90 -9.82
C ASP A 145 -7.68 -3.86 -8.38
N VAL A 146 -6.82 -3.72 -7.39
CA VAL A 146 -7.15 -3.68 -5.95
C VAL A 146 -6.96 -2.27 -5.40
N ASP A 147 -7.98 -1.74 -4.71
CA ASP A 147 -7.88 -0.46 -4.01
C ASP A 147 -7.14 -0.61 -2.68
N PHE A 148 -7.52 -1.60 -1.89
CA PHE A 148 -6.92 -1.91 -0.58
C PHE A 148 -6.50 -3.37 -0.48
N MET A 149 -5.23 -3.61 -0.21
CA MET A 149 -4.74 -4.93 0.19
C MET A 149 -4.34 -4.92 1.65
N PHE A 150 -4.92 -5.82 2.44
CA PHE A 150 -4.53 -6.06 3.83
C PHE A 150 -3.67 -7.31 3.92
N ILE A 151 -2.48 -7.18 4.52
CA ILE A 151 -1.59 -8.31 4.76
C ILE A 151 -1.72 -8.73 6.22
N ASP A 152 -2.24 -9.93 6.46
CA ASP A 152 -2.29 -10.54 7.79
C ASP A 152 -0.93 -11.13 8.13
N MET A 153 -0.12 -10.36 8.89
CA MET A 153 1.26 -10.71 9.19
C MET A 153 1.35 -11.82 10.23
N PRO A 154 2.35 -12.70 10.20
CA PRO A 154 2.58 -13.64 11.30
C PRO A 154 2.86 -12.88 12.60
N PRO A 155 2.52 -13.47 13.77
CA PRO A 155 2.73 -12.80 15.05
C PRO A 155 4.21 -12.60 15.39
N GLY A 156 4.50 -11.53 16.10
CA GLY A 156 5.85 -11.19 16.55
C GLY A 156 6.63 -10.27 15.59
N THR A 157 7.91 -10.13 15.87
CA THR A 157 8.84 -9.24 15.14
C THR A 157 10.10 -9.99 14.68
N GLY A 158 9.92 -11.27 14.32
CA GLY A 158 11.00 -12.16 13.88
C GLY A 158 11.31 -12.04 12.38
N ASP A 159 12.01 -13.06 11.87
CA ASP A 159 12.55 -13.06 10.51
C ASP A 159 11.47 -13.03 9.41
N VAL A 160 10.32 -13.71 9.64
CA VAL A 160 9.25 -13.78 8.62
C VAL A 160 8.61 -12.41 8.37
N PRO A 161 8.12 -11.67 9.40
CA PRO A 161 7.66 -10.29 9.21
C PRO A 161 8.69 -9.38 8.55
N LEU A 162 9.96 -9.48 8.94
CA LEU A 162 11.03 -8.69 8.34
C LEU A 162 11.20 -8.99 6.85
N THR A 163 11.20 -10.28 6.47
CA THR A 163 11.33 -10.68 5.06
C THR A 163 10.13 -10.20 4.24
N VAL A 164 8.91 -10.30 4.78
CA VAL A 164 7.71 -9.78 4.09
C VAL A 164 7.85 -8.28 3.84
N PHE A 165 8.23 -7.49 4.83
CA PHE A 165 8.45 -6.06 4.67
C PHE A 165 9.61 -5.68 3.74
N GLN A 166 10.59 -6.56 3.56
CA GLN A 166 11.66 -6.36 2.58
C GLN A 166 11.21 -6.70 1.16
N SER A 167 10.30 -7.68 1.00
CA SER A 167 9.88 -8.19 -0.30
C SER A 167 8.65 -7.46 -0.84
N ILE A 168 7.78 -6.95 0.01
CA ILE A 168 6.53 -6.27 -0.36
C ILE A 168 6.60 -4.80 0.03
N ALA A 169 6.35 -3.91 -0.92
CA ALA A 169 6.24 -2.49 -0.65
C ALA A 169 4.94 -2.20 0.13
N VAL A 170 5.07 -2.04 1.46
CA VAL A 170 3.94 -1.77 2.36
C VAL A 170 3.85 -0.27 2.60
N ASP A 171 2.68 0.32 2.35
CA ASP A 171 2.42 1.76 2.52
C ASP A 171 2.30 2.18 3.97
N GLY A 172 1.93 1.25 4.85
CA GLY A 172 1.85 1.49 6.28
C GLY A 172 1.41 0.26 7.06
N ILE A 173 1.54 0.33 8.38
CA ILE A 173 1.12 -0.75 9.27
C ILE A 173 0.12 -0.30 10.31
N VAL A 174 -0.75 -1.21 10.69
CA VAL A 174 -1.63 -1.12 11.85
C VAL A 174 -1.15 -2.12 12.90
N ILE A 175 -0.92 -1.65 14.12
CA ILE A 175 -0.45 -2.49 15.22
C ILE A 175 -1.65 -2.90 16.08
N VAL A 176 -1.92 -4.21 16.12
CA VAL A 176 -3.01 -4.80 16.92
C VAL A 176 -2.47 -5.28 18.27
N THR A 177 -3.18 -4.93 19.31
CA THR A 177 -2.86 -5.29 20.70
C THR A 177 -4.11 -5.62 21.51
N SER A 178 -3.95 -5.99 22.80
CA SER A 178 -5.03 -6.25 23.75
C SER A 178 -4.64 -5.68 25.13
N PRO A 179 -5.60 -5.35 26.05
CA PRO A 179 -5.31 -4.73 27.33
C PRO A 179 -4.60 -5.69 28.31
N GLN A 180 -3.31 -5.89 28.19
CA GLN A 180 -2.50 -6.72 29.08
C GLN A 180 -1.20 -5.99 29.44
N GLU A 181 -0.62 -6.25 30.60
CA GLU A 181 0.54 -5.50 31.14
C GLU A 181 1.77 -5.47 30.21
N LEU A 182 2.00 -6.48 29.40
CA LEU A 182 3.14 -6.56 28.48
C LEU A 182 2.98 -5.76 27.18
N VAL A 183 1.84 -5.11 26.98
CA VAL A 183 1.50 -4.37 25.74
C VAL A 183 2.56 -3.32 25.39
N SER A 184 3.04 -2.57 26.39
CA SER A 184 4.04 -1.51 26.15
C SER A 184 5.32 -2.05 25.50
N MET A 185 5.85 -3.19 25.97
CA MET A 185 7.05 -3.80 25.39
C MET A 185 6.80 -4.35 23.98
N ILE A 186 5.63 -4.96 23.77
CA ILE A 186 5.24 -5.60 22.52
C ILE A 186 5.02 -4.56 21.42
N VAL A 187 4.27 -3.49 21.72
CA VAL A 187 4.07 -2.37 20.80
C VAL A 187 5.40 -1.68 20.53
N SER A 188 6.27 -1.50 21.54
CA SER A 188 7.61 -0.94 21.34
C SER A 188 8.43 -1.70 20.32
N LYS A 189 8.40 -3.04 20.34
CA LYS A 189 9.10 -3.87 19.36
C LYS A 189 8.57 -3.66 17.94
N ALA A 190 7.23 -3.64 17.77
CA ALA A 190 6.61 -3.41 16.47
C ALA A 190 6.92 -1.99 15.94
N VAL A 191 6.84 -0.97 16.79
CA VAL A 191 7.21 0.41 16.44
C VAL A 191 8.68 0.52 16.04
N ASN A 192 9.58 -0.12 16.78
CA ASN A 192 11.01 -0.10 16.46
C ASN A 192 11.32 -0.85 15.16
N MET A 193 10.61 -1.93 14.89
CA MET A 193 10.71 -2.66 13.62
C MET A 193 10.28 -1.76 12.45
N ALA A 194 9.08 -1.15 12.54
CA ALA A 194 8.57 -0.25 11.53
C ALA A 194 9.54 0.91 11.24
N LYS A 195 10.08 1.55 12.29
CA LYS A 195 11.08 2.61 12.16
C LYS A 195 12.35 2.15 11.45
N LYS A 196 12.87 0.96 11.79
CA LYS A 196 14.07 0.40 11.12
C LYS A 196 13.82 0.11 9.64
N MET A 197 12.62 -0.32 9.30
CA MET A 197 12.20 -0.61 7.93
C MET A 197 11.72 0.64 7.19
N ASN A 198 11.63 1.79 7.88
CA ASN A 198 11.10 3.05 7.34
C ASN A 198 9.65 2.93 6.84
N ILE A 199 8.83 2.12 7.52
CA ILE A 199 7.41 1.91 7.21
C ILE A 199 6.57 2.82 8.10
N PRO A 200 5.63 3.60 7.54
CA PRO A 200 4.72 4.42 8.31
C PRO A 200 3.85 3.58 9.25
N ILE A 201 3.59 4.10 10.45
CA ILE A 201 2.61 3.50 11.39
C ILE A 201 1.32 4.30 11.26
N ILE A 202 0.28 3.68 10.71
CA ILE A 202 -1.04 4.29 10.54
C ILE A 202 -1.70 4.48 11.91
N GLY A 203 -1.58 3.50 12.80
CA GLY A 203 -2.07 3.61 14.16
C GLY A 203 -2.13 2.29 14.93
N LEU A 204 -2.76 2.37 16.11
CA LEU A 204 -2.94 1.25 17.04
C LEU A 204 -4.42 0.84 17.08
N VAL A 205 -4.66 -0.46 17.14
CA VAL A 205 -5.99 -1.04 17.41
C VAL A 205 -5.89 -1.89 18.67
N GLU A 206 -6.71 -1.57 19.67
CA GLU A 206 -6.86 -2.41 20.86
C GLU A 206 -8.06 -3.32 20.70
N ASN A 207 -7.81 -4.62 20.57
CA ASN A 207 -8.87 -5.62 20.57
C ASN A 207 -9.11 -6.14 21.98
N MET A 208 -10.34 -6.61 22.27
CA MET A 208 -10.75 -7.14 23.58
C MET A 208 -10.66 -6.10 24.70
N GLY A 209 -10.83 -4.81 24.36
CA GLY A 209 -10.70 -3.68 25.31
C GLY A 209 -11.72 -3.71 26.44
N TYR A 210 -12.92 -4.15 26.13
CA TYR A 210 -14.04 -4.23 27.09
C TYR A 210 -15.08 -5.28 26.65
N PHE A 211 -15.93 -5.67 27.57
CA PHE A 211 -17.14 -6.46 27.31
C PHE A 211 -18.36 -5.61 27.65
N LYS A 212 -19.30 -5.45 26.74
CA LYS A 212 -20.55 -4.75 26.97
C LYS A 212 -21.64 -5.75 27.36
N CYS A 213 -22.20 -5.56 28.55
CA CYS A 213 -23.28 -6.43 29.05
C CYS A 213 -24.54 -6.26 28.19
N PRO A 214 -25.10 -7.33 27.61
CA PRO A 214 -26.29 -7.24 26.76
C PRO A 214 -27.56 -6.80 27.49
N ASP A 215 -27.61 -6.97 28.83
CA ASP A 215 -28.80 -6.69 29.64
C ASP A 215 -28.84 -5.24 30.17
N CYS A 216 -27.68 -4.62 30.41
CA CYS A 216 -27.62 -3.31 31.05
C CYS A 216 -26.63 -2.32 30.41
N ASP A 217 -26.04 -2.66 29.27
CA ASP A 217 -25.07 -1.85 28.53
C ASP A 217 -23.80 -1.46 29.30
N LYS A 218 -23.62 -1.95 30.53
CA LYS A 218 -22.45 -1.64 31.33
C LYS A 218 -21.20 -2.31 30.74
N GLU A 219 -20.13 -1.52 30.65
CA GLU A 219 -18.83 -2.01 30.17
C GLU A 219 -18.01 -2.61 31.31
N TYR A 220 -17.41 -3.77 31.04
CA TYR A 220 -16.52 -4.47 31.96
C TYR A 220 -15.16 -4.65 31.30
N LYS A 221 -14.10 -4.22 31.98
CA LYS A 221 -12.71 -4.37 31.53
C LYS A 221 -12.14 -5.70 32.00
N ILE A 222 -12.47 -6.77 31.29
CA ILE A 222 -12.16 -8.16 31.69
C ILE A 222 -10.65 -8.40 31.80
N PHE A 223 -9.86 -7.75 30.93
CA PHE A 223 -8.39 -7.86 30.93
C PHE A 223 -7.67 -6.70 31.63
N GLY A 224 -8.38 -5.94 32.48
CA GLY A 224 -7.83 -4.80 33.22
C GLY A 224 -7.97 -3.47 32.48
N GLU A 225 -7.34 -2.44 33.04
CA GLU A 225 -7.36 -1.10 32.45
C GLU A 225 -6.50 -1.03 31.18
N SER A 226 -7.01 -0.29 30.21
CA SER A 226 -6.27 -0.04 28.97
C SER A 226 -5.16 0.99 29.21
N HIS A 227 -3.97 0.72 28.69
CA HIS A 227 -2.84 1.65 28.68
C HIS A 227 -2.50 2.13 27.27
N ILE A 228 -3.35 1.83 26.28
CA ILE A 228 -3.05 2.10 24.86
C ILE A 228 -2.85 3.58 24.58
N GLU A 229 -3.61 4.48 25.23
CA GLU A 229 -3.49 5.93 25.07
C GLU A 229 -2.11 6.45 25.52
N GLN A 230 -1.60 5.94 26.63
CA GLN A 230 -0.27 6.30 27.12
C GLN A 230 0.83 5.83 26.15
N ILE A 231 0.63 4.65 25.55
CA ILE A 231 1.54 4.09 24.56
C ILE A 231 1.47 4.89 23.27
N ALA A 232 0.27 5.22 22.80
CA ALA A 232 0.02 6.05 21.63
C ALA A 232 0.71 7.42 21.76
N GLN A 233 0.52 8.09 22.90
CA GLN A 233 1.18 9.34 23.19
C GLN A 233 2.72 9.22 23.23
N LYS A 234 3.25 8.17 23.87
CA LYS A 234 4.70 7.93 23.93
C LYS A 234 5.37 7.82 22.57
N TYR A 235 4.70 7.21 21.59
CA TYR A 235 5.24 6.96 20.26
C TYR A 235 4.75 7.95 19.21
N ASN A 236 3.88 8.89 19.59
CA ASN A 236 3.19 9.82 18.69
C ASN A 236 2.48 9.09 17.55
N VAL A 237 1.60 8.15 17.92
CA VAL A 237 0.80 7.32 17.04
C VAL A 237 -0.64 7.36 17.52
N ASP A 238 -1.60 7.36 16.62
CA ASP A 238 -3.03 7.44 16.95
C ASP A 238 -3.62 6.08 17.36
N VAL A 239 -4.61 6.11 18.26
CA VAL A 239 -5.48 4.97 18.56
C VAL A 239 -6.66 5.02 17.59
N LEU A 240 -6.69 4.07 16.65
CA LEU A 240 -7.68 4.03 15.57
C LEU A 240 -9.01 3.43 16.01
N ALA A 241 -8.95 2.38 16.83
CA ALA A 241 -10.13 1.70 17.35
C ALA A 241 -9.86 0.96 18.66
N LYS A 242 -10.92 0.83 19.48
CA LYS A 242 -11.00 -0.07 20.65
C LYS A 242 -12.17 -1.00 20.45
N LEU A 243 -11.89 -2.29 20.31
CA LEU A 243 -12.89 -3.29 20.00
C LEU A 243 -13.35 -4.01 21.27
N PRO A 244 -14.64 -4.31 21.40
CA PRO A 244 -15.16 -5.12 22.50
C PRO A 244 -14.84 -6.61 22.32
N ILE A 245 -15.03 -7.35 23.40
CA ILE A 245 -15.24 -8.78 23.33
C ILE A 245 -16.70 -8.99 22.92
N ASP A 246 -16.91 -9.42 21.68
CA ASP A 246 -18.26 -9.69 21.17
C ASP A 246 -18.44 -11.16 20.79
N PRO A 247 -19.27 -11.92 21.56
CA PRO A 247 -19.57 -13.31 21.25
C PRO A 247 -20.25 -13.51 19.90
N LYS A 248 -21.01 -12.52 19.39
CA LYS A 248 -21.67 -12.61 18.08
C LYS A 248 -20.64 -12.59 16.96
N LEU A 249 -19.60 -11.78 17.10
CA LEU A 249 -18.50 -11.73 16.14
C LEU A 249 -17.72 -13.06 16.11
N ALA A 250 -17.47 -13.66 17.28
CA ALA A 250 -16.83 -14.98 17.35
C ALA A 250 -17.68 -16.06 16.64
N VAL A 251 -18.98 -16.06 16.87
CA VAL A 251 -19.92 -16.97 16.17
C VAL A 251 -19.95 -16.72 14.67
N ALA A 252 -19.91 -15.46 14.24
CA ALA A 252 -19.85 -15.13 12.82
C ALA A 252 -18.58 -15.68 12.15
N CYS A 253 -17.42 -15.55 12.80
CA CYS A 253 -16.16 -16.14 12.33
C CYS A 253 -16.23 -17.67 12.25
N ASP A 254 -16.74 -18.33 13.28
CA ASP A 254 -16.83 -19.80 13.33
C ASP A 254 -17.76 -20.36 12.24
N ARG A 255 -18.78 -19.60 11.85
CA ARG A 255 -19.74 -19.96 10.80
C ARG A 255 -19.31 -19.52 9.39
N GLY A 256 -18.17 -18.85 9.24
CA GLY A 256 -17.72 -18.33 7.95
C GLY A 256 -18.57 -17.17 7.42
N MET A 257 -19.13 -16.38 8.32
CA MET A 257 -20.09 -15.29 8.00
C MET A 257 -19.61 -13.91 8.46
N ILE A 258 -18.31 -13.72 8.60
CA ILE A 258 -17.75 -12.45 9.09
C ILE A 258 -18.17 -11.25 8.24
N GLU A 259 -18.37 -11.43 6.94
CA GLU A 259 -18.77 -10.38 6.00
C GLU A 259 -20.16 -9.78 6.31
N PHE A 260 -21.02 -10.55 6.95
CA PHE A 260 -22.40 -10.15 7.30
C PHE A 260 -22.50 -9.64 8.73
N TYR A 261 -21.38 -9.60 9.46
CA TYR A 261 -21.37 -9.02 10.79
C TYR A 261 -21.56 -7.50 10.69
N GLU A 262 -22.45 -6.96 11.54
CA GLU A 262 -22.72 -5.53 11.62
C GLU A 262 -21.92 -4.92 12.76
N GLY A 263 -21.07 -3.96 12.46
CA GLY A 263 -20.27 -3.19 13.42
C GLY A 263 -19.62 -2.00 12.72
N ASP A 264 -19.54 -0.90 13.43
CA ASP A 264 -19.05 0.40 12.93
C ASP A 264 -17.67 0.81 13.48
N TRP A 265 -17.03 -0.09 14.22
CA TRP A 265 -15.78 0.20 14.93
C TRP A 265 -14.63 0.65 14.04
N PHE A 266 -14.69 0.28 12.76
CA PHE A 266 -13.65 0.60 11.78
C PHE A 266 -14.00 1.77 10.87
N ASP A 267 -15.18 2.39 11.01
CA ASP A 267 -15.63 3.46 10.12
C ASP A 267 -14.69 4.67 10.13
N ASN A 268 -14.18 5.05 11.29
CA ASN A 268 -13.22 6.13 11.40
C ASN A 268 -11.87 5.76 10.78
N MET A 269 -11.42 4.52 10.99
CA MET A 269 -10.18 4.03 10.42
C MET A 269 -10.25 3.95 8.90
N VAL A 270 -11.36 3.46 8.34
CA VAL A 270 -11.54 3.41 6.88
C VAL A 270 -11.51 4.83 6.29
N LYS A 271 -12.11 5.83 6.94
CA LYS A 271 -11.98 7.24 6.51
C LYS A 271 -10.52 7.71 6.43
N ILE A 272 -9.71 7.39 7.44
CA ILE A 272 -8.28 7.72 7.43
C ILE A 272 -7.56 7.04 6.27
N LEU A 273 -7.91 5.78 5.97
CA LEU A 273 -7.33 5.05 4.85
C LEU A 273 -7.79 5.60 3.50
N GLU A 274 -9.04 6.03 3.39
CA GLU A 274 -9.63 6.66 2.21
C GLU A 274 -8.91 7.95 1.85
N GLU A 275 -8.63 8.82 2.82
CA GLU A 275 -7.91 10.09 2.60
C GLU A 275 -6.55 9.87 1.92
N ASP A 276 -5.94 8.72 2.16
CA ASP A 276 -4.67 8.34 1.52
C ASP A 276 -4.85 7.76 0.10
N VAL A 277 -5.98 7.11 -0.20
CA VAL A 277 -6.30 6.53 -1.51
C VAL A 277 -6.93 7.56 -2.43
N GLU A 278 -7.75 8.42 -1.89
CA GLU A 278 -8.34 9.58 -2.54
C GLU A 278 -7.31 10.70 -2.78
N LYS A 279 -6.00 10.36 -2.83
CA LYS A 279 -4.97 11.32 -3.19
C LYS A 279 -5.43 12.06 -4.43
N LYS A 280 -5.62 13.36 -4.26
CA LYS A 280 -5.91 14.30 -5.32
C LYS A 280 -5.01 13.99 -6.50
N MET A 281 -5.56 13.31 -7.49
CA MET A 281 -4.83 13.03 -8.72
C MET A 281 -4.69 14.36 -9.45
N LYS A 282 -3.49 14.67 -9.93
CA LYS A 282 -3.27 15.83 -10.77
C LYS A 282 -3.06 15.41 -12.20
N ILE A 283 -3.95 15.86 -13.07
CA ILE A 283 -3.84 15.70 -14.51
C ILE A 283 -3.28 17.00 -15.07
N ALA A 284 -2.13 16.97 -15.72
CA ALA A 284 -1.63 18.09 -16.50
C ALA A 284 -1.99 17.91 -17.96
N VAL A 285 -2.48 18.94 -18.59
CA VAL A 285 -2.73 18.97 -20.03
C VAL A 285 -1.83 20.03 -20.64
N ALA A 286 -0.95 19.63 -21.56
CA ALA A 286 -0.13 20.57 -22.34
C ALA A 286 -1.08 21.38 -23.22
N SER A 287 -1.04 22.71 -23.11
CA SER A 287 -2.11 23.55 -23.67
C SER A 287 -1.55 24.84 -24.35
N GLU A 288 -2.27 25.24 -25.36
CA GLU A 288 -2.24 26.58 -25.94
C GLU A 288 -3.50 27.30 -25.46
N LYS A 289 -3.37 28.12 -24.42
CA LYS A 289 -4.50 28.71 -23.67
C LYS A 289 -5.39 27.60 -23.07
N GLU A 290 -6.59 27.38 -23.63
CA GLU A 290 -7.59 26.41 -23.17
C GLU A 290 -7.66 25.16 -24.06
N THR A 291 -6.86 25.08 -25.14
CA THR A 291 -6.86 23.94 -26.06
C THR A 291 -5.63 23.08 -25.89
N VAL A 292 -5.77 21.77 -26.14
CA VAL A 292 -4.66 20.82 -26.08
C VAL A 292 -3.62 21.19 -27.11
N ALA A 293 -2.35 21.36 -26.69
CA ALA A 293 -1.23 21.64 -27.58
C ALA A 293 -0.85 20.38 -28.37
N GLN A 294 -0.58 20.58 -29.66
CA GLN A 294 -0.15 19.51 -30.56
C GLN A 294 1.22 18.92 -30.18
N HIS A 295 2.09 19.72 -29.53
CA HIS A 295 3.43 19.29 -29.11
C HIS A 295 3.67 19.63 -27.64
N PHE A 296 3.99 18.61 -26.85
CA PHE A 296 4.26 18.75 -25.42
C PHE A 296 5.32 19.79 -25.06
N GLY A 297 6.48 19.74 -25.73
CA GLY A 297 7.63 20.58 -25.38
C GLY A 297 7.47 22.08 -25.72
N HIS A 298 6.58 22.40 -26.63
CA HIS A 298 6.38 23.78 -27.14
C HIS A 298 5.03 24.40 -26.71
N CYS A 299 4.30 23.76 -25.80
CA CYS A 299 3.06 24.33 -25.29
C CYS A 299 3.29 25.65 -24.56
N GLU A 300 2.31 26.55 -24.58
CA GLU A 300 2.35 27.83 -23.87
C GLU A 300 2.24 27.64 -22.35
N SER A 301 1.41 26.67 -21.92
CA SER A 301 1.09 26.41 -20.51
C SER A 301 0.73 24.97 -20.28
N PHE A 302 0.67 24.61 -19.00
CA PHE A 302 0.06 23.35 -18.52
C PHE A 302 -1.17 23.70 -17.71
N ASN A 303 -2.34 23.22 -18.15
CA ASN A 303 -3.55 23.25 -17.33
C ASN A 303 -3.53 22.05 -16.39
N ILE A 304 -3.40 22.30 -15.08
CA ILE A 304 -3.38 21.27 -14.04
C ILE A 304 -4.77 21.19 -13.44
N PHE A 305 -5.36 20.02 -13.53
CA PHE A 305 -6.64 19.67 -12.92
C PHE A 305 -6.39 18.81 -11.68
N GLU A 306 -6.78 19.31 -10.50
CA GLU A 306 -6.85 18.49 -9.30
C GLU A 306 -8.17 17.72 -9.33
N VAL A 307 -8.06 16.42 -9.20
CA VAL A 307 -9.18 15.47 -9.31
C VAL A 307 -9.37 14.74 -8.00
N GLU A 308 -10.60 14.63 -7.57
CA GLU A 308 -11.05 13.87 -6.42
C GLU A 308 -12.33 13.11 -6.81
N ASN A 309 -12.37 11.81 -6.53
CA ASN A 309 -13.53 10.95 -6.88
C ASN A 309 -13.96 11.06 -8.35
N ASN A 310 -13.02 10.97 -9.28
CA ASN A 310 -13.25 11.13 -10.73
C ASN A 310 -13.92 12.47 -11.14
N SER A 311 -13.86 13.47 -10.27
CA SER A 311 -14.40 14.81 -10.52
C SER A 311 -13.31 15.85 -10.38
N ILE A 312 -13.26 16.80 -11.30
CA ILE A 312 -12.32 17.93 -11.24
C ILE A 312 -12.81 18.87 -10.13
N ILE A 313 -11.98 19.07 -9.10
CA ILE A 313 -12.27 19.95 -7.96
C ILE A 313 -11.58 21.31 -8.06
N LYS A 314 -10.46 21.39 -8.81
CA LYS A 314 -9.70 22.60 -8.99
C LYS A 314 -8.99 22.60 -10.34
N GLU A 315 -8.87 23.78 -10.94
CA GLU A 315 -8.14 24.01 -12.18
C GLU A 315 -7.13 25.14 -11.94
N GLU A 316 -5.90 24.94 -12.42
CA GLU A 316 -4.82 25.91 -12.32
C GLU A 316 -3.98 25.87 -13.61
N ALA A 317 -3.77 27.02 -14.24
CA ALA A 317 -2.89 27.12 -15.39
C ALA A 317 -1.49 27.62 -14.96
N ILE A 318 -0.46 26.90 -15.34
CA ILE A 318 0.94 27.27 -15.08
C ILE A 318 1.66 27.48 -16.42
N LEU A 319 2.40 28.55 -16.53
CA LEU A 319 3.20 28.83 -17.75
C LEU A 319 4.29 27.76 -17.91
N ASN A 320 4.55 27.39 -19.15
CA ASN A 320 5.68 26.54 -19.49
C ASN A 320 7.00 27.26 -19.13
N PRO A 321 7.82 26.70 -18.20
CA PRO A 321 9.06 27.36 -17.77
C PRO A 321 10.19 27.33 -18.83
N GLY A 322 9.91 26.75 -19.98
CA GLY A 322 10.85 26.64 -21.11
C GLY A 322 11.29 25.19 -21.36
N HIS A 323 11.64 24.94 -22.62
CA HIS A 323 12.04 23.61 -23.07
C HIS A 323 13.55 23.41 -22.87
N LYS A 324 13.90 22.50 -21.92
CA LYS A 324 15.25 21.93 -21.79
C LYS A 324 15.12 20.41 -21.72
N PRO A 325 16.05 19.65 -22.32
CA PRO A 325 15.98 18.17 -22.26
C PRO A 325 15.82 17.65 -20.82
N GLY A 326 14.80 16.83 -20.56
CA GLY A 326 14.53 16.24 -19.26
C GLY A 326 13.99 17.18 -18.17
N PHE A 327 13.91 18.49 -18.41
CA PHE A 327 13.49 19.46 -17.39
C PHE A 327 12.00 19.41 -17.09
N LEU A 328 11.14 19.41 -18.13
CA LEU A 328 9.68 19.45 -17.96
C LEU A 328 9.12 18.24 -17.21
N PRO A 329 9.58 16.99 -17.45
CA PRO A 329 9.16 15.85 -16.64
C PRO A 329 9.49 15.99 -15.14
N ASN A 330 10.67 16.56 -14.80
CA ASN A 330 11.01 16.85 -13.41
C ASN A 330 10.11 17.92 -12.82
N PHE A 331 9.91 19.01 -13.53
CA PHE A 331 9.07 20.14 -13.13
C PHE A 331 7.63 19.69 -12.84
N LEU A 332 7.02 18.86 -13.70
CA LEU A 332 5.67 18.35 -13.50
C LEU A 332 5.61 17.32 -12.36
N LYS A 333 6.67 16.52 -12.18
CA LYS A 333 6.78 15.63 -11.02
C LYS A 333 6.81 16.40 -9.69
N ASP A 334 7.59 17.49 -9.62
CA ASP A 334 7.68 18.35 -8.43
C ASP A 334 6.33 19.05 -8.12
N LYS A 335 5.48 19.26 -9.13
CA LYS A 335 4.09 19.75 -8.98
C LYS A 335 3.11 18.67 -8.55
N GLY A 336 3.56 17.42 -8.44
CA GLY A 336 2.75 16.28 -8.03
C GLY A 336 1.81 15.77 -9.13
N VAL A 337 2.15 15.99 -10.40
CA VAL A 337 1.38 15.50 -11.55
C VAL A 337 1.48 13.99 -11.63
N ASN A 338 0.34 13.33 -11.83
CA ASN A 338 0.22 11.89 -11.97
C ASN A 338 -0.01 11.45 -13.43
N VAL A 339 -0.66 12.32 -14.21
CA VAL A 339 -0.98 12.07 -15.62
C VAL A 339 -0.66 13.30 -16.44
N ILE A 340 -0.01 13.12 -17.61
CA ILE A 340 0.21 14.15 -18.60
C ILE A 340 -0.51 13.82 -19.89
N ILE A 341 -1.30 14.77 -20.41
CA ILE A 341 -2.06 14.67 -21.65
C ILE A 341 -1.52 15.68 -22.66
N SER A 342 -1.30 15.27 -23.89
CA SER A 342 -0.90 16.16 -25.00
C SER A 342 -1.35 15.61 -26.36
N GLY A 343 -1.29 16.43 -27.41
CA GLY A 343 -1.52 15.97 -28.79
C GLY A 343 -0.40 15.04 -29.26
N GLY A 344 0.85 15.39 -29.02
CA GLY A 344 2.01 14.55 -29.34
C GLY A 344 3.19 14.81 -28.41
N MET A 345 4.04 13.77 -28.23
CA MET A 345 5.23 13.84 -27.37
C MET A 345 6.38 13.04 -27.98
N GLY A 346 7.61 13.50 -27.81
CA GLY A 346 8.80 12.76 -28.22
C GLY A 346 9.05 11.53 -27.35
N SER A 347 9.58 10.45 -27.95
CA SER A 347 9.83 9.18 -27.26
C SER A 347 10.68 9.34 -26.00
N SER A 348 11.74 10.11 -26.03
CA SER A 348 12.62 10.35 -24.88
C SER A 348 11.89 11.03 -23.70
N ALA A 349 10.91 11.90 -23.98
CA ALA A 349 10.10 12.49 -22.90
C ALA A 349 9.12 11.48 -22.30
N ILE A 350 8.54 10.62 -23.12
CA ILE A 350 7.65 9.51 -22.67
C ILE A 350 8.41 8.58 -21.74
N ASP A 351 9.63 8.18 -22.11
CA ASP A 351 10.46 7.30 -21.29
C ASP A 351 10.75 7.92 -19.91
N ILE A 352 11.14 9.19 -19.87
CA ILE A 352 11.40 9.91 -18.61
C ILE A 352 10.14 10.02 -17.74
N PHE A 353 8.97 10.27 -18.32
CA PHE A 353 7.71 10.31 -17.57
C PHE A 353 7.37 8.95 -16.98
N ASN A 354 7.52 7.87 -17.76
CA ASN A 354 7.26 6.50 -17.31
C ASN A 354 8.22 6.10 -16.17
N GLU A 355 9.53 6.42 -16.29
CA GLU A 355 10.51 6.21 -15.21
C GLU A 355 10.12 6.93 -13.91
N LYS A 356 9.43 8.08 -14.02
CA LYS A 356 8.96 8.86 -12.87
C LYS A 356 7.58 8.45 -12.35
N GLY A 357 6.97 7.44 -12.95
CA GLY A 357 5.62 6.97 -12.59
C GLY A 357 4.53 7.98 -12.96
N ILE A 358 4.71 8.78 -14.00
CA ILE A 358 3.70 9.68 -14.56
C ILE A 358 3.15 9.03 -15.83
N GLN A 359 1.86 8.79 -15.86
CA GLN A 359 1.18 8.22 -17.02
C GLN A 359 1.13 9.22 -18.16
N VAL A 360 1.46 8.80 -19.38
CA VAL A 360 1.45 9.64 -20.57
C VAL A 360 0.29 9.26 -21.47
N ILE A 361 -0.50 10.26 -21.89
CA ILE A 361 -1.57 10.13 -22.87
C ILE A 361 -1.27 11.05 -24.04
N THR A 362 -1.15 10.51 -25.24
CA THR A 362 -0.91 11.26 -26.48
C THR A 362 -2.07 11.12 -27.46
N GLY A 363 -2.21 12.04 -28.39
CA GLY A 363 -3.27 12.05 -29.38
C GLY A 363 -4.54 12.76 -28.92
N ALA A 364 -4.49 13.50 -27.82
CA ALA A 364 -5.62 14.31 -27.35
C ALA A 364 -5.79 15.57 -28.20
N GLU A 365 -7.04 15.99 -28.43
CA GLU A 365 -7.40 17.19 -29.18
C GLU A 365 -8.55 17.92 -28.48
N GLY A 366 -8.76 19.18 -28.85
CA GLY A 366 -9.86 20.00 -28.37
C GLY A 366 -9.57 20.72 -27.06
N SER A 367 -10.58 20.94 -26.22
CA SER A 367 -10.43 21.65 -24.93
C SER A 367 -9.64 20.84 -23.92
N ALA A 368 -8.69 21.48 -23.21
CA ALA A 368 -7.89 20.86 -22.17
C ALA A 368 -8.76 20.23 -21.07
N LYS A 369 -9.84 20.91 -20.66
CA LYS A 369 -10.77 20.40 -19.66
C LYS A 369 -11.51 19.17 -20.15
N ASN A 370 -12.01 19.19 -21.40
CA ASN A 370 -12.70 18.04 -21.98
C ASN A 370 -11.76 16.83 -22.12
N ALA A 371 -10.48 17.04 -22.46
CA ALA A 371 -9.50 15.96 -22.52
C ALA A 371 -9.27 15.33 -21.14
N ALA A 372 -9.21 16.13 -20.07
CA ALA A 372 -9.12 15.64 -18.70
C ALA A 372 -10.39 14.86 -18.29
N GLU A 373 -11.59 15.36 -18.63
CA GLU A 373 -12.89 14.69 -18.35
C GLU A 373 -13.00 13.35 -19.11
N LEU A 374 -12.63 13.31 -20.39
CA LEU A 374 -12.61 12.07 -21.19
C LEU A 374 -11.65 11.02 -20.64
N TYR A 375 -10.48 11.48 -20.15
CA TYR A 375 -9.55 10.58 -19.45
C TYR A 375 -10.17 9.98 -18.20
N LEU A 376 -10.81 10.79 -17.36
CA LEU A 376 -11.51 10.32 -16.14
C LEU A 376 -12.64 9.34 -16.43
N GLN A 377 -13.30 9.47 -17.58
CA GLN A 377 -14.35 8.56 -18.06
C GLN A 377 -13.78 7.29 -18.71
N GLY A 378 -12.45 7.15 -18.83
CA GLY A 378 -11.82 6.02 -19.53
C GLY A 378 -12.03 6.01 -21.05
N GLN A 379 -12.45 7.15 -21.62
CA GLN A 379 -12.75 7.29 -23.06
C GLN A 379 -11.56 7.83 -23.87
N LEU A 380 -10.54 8.37 -23.21
CA LEU A 380 -9.32 8.87 -23.86
C LEU A 380 -8.27 7.77 -23.90
N ILE A 381 -8.06 7.20 -25.08
CA ILE A 381 -7.05 6.16 -25.32
C ILE A 381 -5.83 6.82 -25.99
N SER A 382 -4.63 6.54 -25.49
CA SER A 382 -3.40 7.02 -26.11
C SER A 382 -3.24 6.41 -27.53
N THR A 383 -3.00 7.27 -28.51
CA THR A 383 -2.89 6.83 -29.94
C THR A 383 -1.45 6.57 -30.36
N GLU A 384 -0.49 6.42 -29.41
CA GLU A 384 0.95 6.25 -29.73
C GLU A 384 1.51 7.26 -30.74
N SER A 385 0.94 8.47 -30.79
CA SER A 385 1.42 9.52 -31.69
C SER A 385 2.78 10.05 -31.20
N VAL A 386 3.84 9.30 -31.56
CA VAL A 386 5.22 9.74 -31.41
C VAL A 386 5.49 10.74 -32.53
N CYS A 387 5.91 11.95 -32.17
CA CYS A 387 6.28 12.95 -33.16
C CYS A 387 7.50 12.49 -33.97
N HIS A 388 7.28 12.10 -35.23
CA HIS A 388 8.33 11.68 -36.17
C HIS A 388 8.82 12.80 -37.09
N GLU A 389 8.40 14.03 -36.89
CA GLU A 389 8.82 15.12 -37.79
C GLU A 389 10.19 15.68 -37.44
N HIS A 390 11.17 15.21 -38.17
CA HIS A 390 12.52 15.76 -38.33
C HIS A 390 12.52 17.07 -39.17
N GLN A 391 11.89 18.15 -38.73
CA GLN A 391 12.02 19.41 -39.46
C GLN A 391 12.70 20.55 -38.68
N TYR A 392 13.08 20.33 -37.40
CA TYR A 392 13.83 21.31 -36.62
C TYR A 392 15.08 20.73 -35.96
N HIS A 393 15.92 20.05 -36.78
CA HIS A 393 17.23 19.55 -36.33
C HIS A 393 18.36 20.63 -36.42
N ALA A 394 18.03 21.90 -36.67
CA ALA A 394 19.06 22.93 -36.93
C ALA A 394 19.32 23.90 -35.78
N GLU A 395 18.64 23.84 -34.63
CA GLU A 395 18.84 24.79 -33.53
C GLU A 395 19.11 24.18 -32.14
N CYS A 396 19.40 22.89 -32.04
CA CYS A 396 19.81 22.27 -30.78
C CYS A 396 21.23 21.69 -30.86
N GLY A 397 22.17 22.45 -31.42
CA GLY A 397 23.58 22.11 -31.44
C GLY A 397 24.40 23.32 -30.97
N GLU A 398 24.71 23.36 -29.69
CA GLU A 398 25.94 23.75 -29.00
C GLU A 398 25.66 23.89 -27.49
#